data_6b0b1ccdbb6be2f11354ad4593be0521
#
_entry.id   6b0b1ccdbb6be2f11354ad4593be0521
#
_cell.length_a   1.000
_cell.length_b   1.000
_cell.length_c   1.000
_cell.angle_alpha   90.00
_cell.angle_beta   90.00
_cell.angle_gamma   90.00
#
_symmetry.space_group_name_H-M   'P 1'
#
loop_
_entity.id
_entity.type
_entity.pdbx_description
1 polymer ?
#
loop_
_entity_poly.entity_id
_entity_poly.type
_entity_poly.pdbx_seq_one_letter_code
_entity_poly.pdbx_strand_id
1 'polypeptide(L)'
;VGVSEGRDTLPRGGRHDEKLSMLHWSSQYATQRISPVTENLHQLAALLQARDDLDARIAALTGRSARPGDIGEFIAAQVFDIELARTAIQAGYDGIFRSGPLAGRTVNVKTYGDAFTGIDISPHPCDFYLVFSGPPRPVGVQHHRWQISAAYLFDTRILMETLTGRGVKIGIATSMRRGDLEAAQIFPGTNPNAPLRLSSEQAALLSLFAEGHAAVSRTALDVDDHRERRHEFADWLKTGGLPDLTGGTGAA
;
A
#
# COMPACT_ATOMS: atom_id res chain seq x y z
N VAL A 1 -49.63 -56.36 -44.96
CA VAL A 1 -49.44 -57.77 -45.28
C VAL A 1 -48.03 -58.13 -44.86
N GLY A 2 -47.88 -59.09 -43.93
CA GLY A 2 -46.61 -59.73 -43.63
C GLY A 2 -46.21 -59.66 -42.14
N VAL A 3 -46.84 -60.53 -41.35
CA VAL A 3 -46.45 -60.99 -40.01
C VAL A 3 -45.29 -61.95 -40.16
N SER A 4 -44.29 -61.93 -39.31
CA SER A 4 -43.65 -63.17 -38.86
C SER A 4 -42.95 -62.95 -37.51
N GLU A 5 -43.41 -63.71 -36.57
CA GLU A 5 -42.86 -63.99 -35.22
C GLU A 5 -41.52 -64.75 -35.36
N GLY A 6 -40.66 -64.54 -34.40
CA GLY A 6 -39.45 -65.38 -34.22
C GLY A 6 -39.02 -65.29 -32.76
N ARG A 7 -39.28 -66.38 -32.04
CA ARG A 7 -39.04 -66.64 -30.62
C ARG A 7 -37.54 -66.87 -30.32
N ASP A 8 -37.26 -66.58 -29.03
CA ASP A 8 -36.36 -67.30 -28.10
C ASP A 8 -34.87 -67.45 -28.44
N THR A 9 -34.05 -66.89 -27.58
CA THR A 9 -33.29 -67.73 -26.60
C THR A 9 -32.40 -66.86 -25.73
N LEU A 10 -32.60 -66.94 -24.43
CA LEU A 10 -31.63 -66.50 -23.42
C LEU A 10 -30.49 -67.51 -23.33
N PRO A 11 -29.26 -67.09 -23.09
CA PRO A 11 -28.30 -67.89 -22.33
C PRO A 11 -28.01 -67.23 -20.95
N ARG A 12 -28.07 -68.11 -19.97
CA ARG A 12 -27.61 -67.97 -18.60
C ARG A 12 -26.10 -67.82 -18.53
N GLY A 13 -25.61 -67.05 -17.56
CA GLY A 13 -24.38 -67.38 -16.85
C GLY A 13 -23.21 -66.47 -17.10
N GLY A 14 -22.84 -65.69 -16.08
CA GLY A 14 -21.60 -64.91 -16.03
C GLY A 14 -21.55 -64.01 -14.84
N ARG A 15 -21.69 -64.55 -13.62
CA ARG A 15 -21.31 -63.83 -12.38
C ARG A 15 -19.80 -63.91 -12.24
N HIS A 16 -19.06 -63.07 -12.88
CA HIS A 16 -17.65 -62.71 -12.57
C HIS A 16 -17.28 -61.51 -13.43
N ASP A 17 -17.47 -60.28 -12.92
CA ASP A 17 -16.69 -59.10 -13.31
C ASP A 17 -17.09 -57.80 -12.57
N GLU A 18 -17.85 -57.93 -11.46
CA GLU A 18 -18.16 -56.73 -10.66
C GLU A 18 -17.03 -56.27 -9.70
N LYS A 19 -15.95 -57.02 -9.59
CA LYS A 19 -14.82 -56.65 -8.69
C LYS A 19 -13.66 -55.90 -9.38
N LEU A 20 -13.68 -55.79 -10.69
CA LEU A 20 -12.62 -55.07 -11.41
C LEU A 20 -12.99 -53.61 -11.80
N SER A 21 -14.26 -53.24 -11.73
CA SER A 21 -14.71 -51.86 -12.02
C SER A 21 -14.54 -50.90 -10.84
N MET A 22 -14.46 -51.40 -9.60
CA MET A 22 -14.26 -50.53 -8.43
C MET A 22 -12.77 -50.16 -8.20
N LEU A 23 -11.84 -50.82 -8.81
CA LEU A 23 -10.41 -50.48 -8.70
C LEU A 23 -9.94 -49.48 -9.76
N HIS A 24 -10.76 -49.16 -10.75
CA HIS A 24 -10.43 -48.19 -11.80
C HIS A 24 -10.93 -46.75 -11.47
N TRP A 25 -11.79 -46.61 -10.46
CA TRP A 25 -12.34 -45.30 -10.05
C TRP A 25 -11.47 -44.57 -9.02
N SER A 26 -10.63 -45.29 -8.30
CA SER A 26 -9.75 -44.71 -7.27
C SER A 26 -8.43 -44.17 -7.79
N SER A 27 -8.11 -44.29 -9.09
CA SER A 27 -6.88 -43.74 -9.66
C SER A 27 -7.04 -42.46 -10.46
N GLN A 28 -8.26 -41.91 -10.58
CA GLN A 28 -8.51 -40.65 -11.30
C GLN A 28 -8.54 -39.39 -10.41
N TYR A 29 -8.41 -39.54 -9.08
CA TYR A 29 -8.03 -38.41 -8.23
C TYR A 29 -6.51 -38.27 -8.14
N ALA A 30 -5.83 -38.45 -9.28
CA ALA A 30 -4.45 -38.01 -9.43
C ALA A 30 -4.44 -36.50 -9.17
N THR A 31 -3.85 -36.11 -8.09
CA THR A 31 -3.41 -34.78 -7.69
C THR A 31 -3.45 -33.83 -8.89
N GLN A 32 -4.52 -33.07 -9.01
CA GLN A 32 -4.62 -32.01 -10.00
C GLN A 32 -3.50 -31.05 -9.66
N ARG A 33 -2.36 -31.17 -10.35
CA ARG A 33 -1.25 -30.22 -10.21
C ARG A 33 -1.83 -28.85 -10.58
N ILE A 34 -2.04 -28.03 -9.56
CA ILE A 34 -2.44 -26.64 -9.75
C ILE A 34 -1.45 -26.05 -10.76
N SER A 35 -1.96 -25.50 -11.84
CA SER A 35 -1.11 -24.83 -12.84
C SER A 35 -0.26 -23.76 -12.13
N PRO A 36 1.01 -23.57 -12.51
CA PRO A 36 1.85 -22.49 -11.96
C PRO A 36 1.19 -21.11 -12.06
N VAL A 37 0.37 -20.89 -13.09
CA VAL A 37 -0.42 -19.65 -13.25
C VAL A 37 -1.47 -19.55 -12.18
N THR A 38 -2.19 -20.63 -11.87
CA THR A 38 -3.22 -20.66 -10.82
C THR A 38 -2.59 -20.45 -9.44
N GLU A 39 -1.44 -21.08 -9.17
CA GLU A 39 -0.69 -20.89 -7.93
C GLU A 39 -0.27 -19.44 -7.75
N ASN A 40 0.27 -18.80 -8.78
CA ASN A 40 0.65 -17.38 -8.75
C ASN A 40 -0.56 -16.47 -8.50
N LEU A 41 -1.74 -16.78 -9.05
CA LEU A 41 -2.96 -16.01 -8.81
C LEU A 41 -3.47 -16.17 -7.37
N HIS A 42 -3.44 -17.37 -6.81
CA HIS A 42 -3.78 -17.59 -5.40
C HIS A 42 -2.82 -16.83 -4.47
N GLN A 43 -1.52 -16.91 -4.73
CA GLN A 43 -0.53 -16.18 -3.97
C GLN A 43 -0.72 -14.67 -4.08
N LEU A 44 -1.00 -14.15 -5.28
CA LEU A 44 -1.30 -12.73 -5.49
C LEU A 44 -2.54 -12.30 -4.72
N ALA A 45 -3.62 -13.08 -4.77
CA ALA A 45 -4.86 -12.78 -4.05
C ALA A 45 -4.61 -12.68 -2.53
N ALA A 46 -3.86 -13.63 -1.96
CA ALA A 46 -3.50 -13.61 -0.55
C ALA A 46 -2.65 -12.38 -0.17
N LEU A 47 -1.69 -12.00 -1.02
CA LEU A 47 -0.87 -10.79 -0.79
C LEU A 47 -1.70 -9.51 -0.87
N LEU A 48 -2.67 -9.43 -1.79
CA LEU A 48 -3.58 -8.28 -1.89
C LEU A 48 -4.45 -8.17 -0.65
N GLN A 49 -4.98 -9.28 -0.15
CA GLN A 49 -5.77 -9.30 1.09
C GLN A 49 -4.93 -8.86 2.30
N ALA A 50 -3.71 -9.38 2.45
CA ALA A 50 -2.80 -8.95 3.51
C ALA A 50 -2.45 -7.44 3.42
N ARG A 51 -2.32 -6.91 2.21
CA ARG A 51 -2.14 -5.46 2.00
C ARG A 51 -3.37 -4.67 2.44
N ASP A 52 -4.57 -5.12 2.08
CA ASP A 52 -5.81 -4.44 2.44
C ASP A 52 -6.00 -4.43 3.96
N ASP A 53 -5.62 -5.50 4.68
CA ASP A 53 -5.61 -5.55 6.15
C ASP A 53 -4.65 -4.54 6.76
N LEU A 54 -3.43 -4.39 6.19
CA LEU A 54 -2.47 -3.38 6.62
C LEU A 54 -2.96 -1.96 6.35
N ASP A 55 -3.53 -1.72 5.17
CA ASP A 55 -4.11 -0.42 4.80
C ASP A 55 -5.26 -0.04 5.74
N ALA A 56 -6.11 -0.99 6.13
CA ALA A 56 -7.17 -0.77 7.11
C ALA A 56 -6.61 -0.41 8.50
N ARG A 57 -5.52 -1.06 8.96
CA ARG A 57 -4.86 -0.73 10.23
C ARG A 57 -4.22 0.66 10.21
N ILE A 58 -3.58 1.04 9.10
CA ILE A 58 -3.04 2.39 8.91
C ILE A 58 -4.18 3.41 8.95
N ALA A 59 -5.27 3.15 8.25
CA ALA A 59 -6.43 4.04 8.25
C ALA A 59 -7.05 4.21 9.64
N ALA A 60 -7.15 3.13 10.42
CA ALA A 60 -7.63 3.19 11.81
C ALA A 60 -6.70 4.02 12.71
N LEU A 61 -5.38 3.93 12.52
CA LEU A 61 -4.40 4.71 13.27
C LEU A 61 -4.41 6.20 12.91
N THR A 62 -4.52 6.51 11.62
CA THR A 62 -4.36 7.89 11.10
C THR A 62 -5.68 8.63 10.99
N GLY A 63 -6.81 7.93 10.99
CA GLY A 63 -8.13 8.46 10.63
C GLY A 63 -8.25 8.86 9.15
N ARG A 64 -7.30 8.42 8.31
CA ARG A 64 -7.20 8.75 6.87
C ARG A 64 -6.88 7.50 6.06
N SER A 65 -7.01 7.55 4.75
CA SER A 65 -6.65 6.40 3.91
C SER A 65 -5.16 6.09 3.96
N ALA A 66 -4.78 4.86 3.62
CA ALA A 66 -3.37 4.44 3.56
C ALA A 66 -2.65 4.89 2.27
N ARG A 67 -3.17 5.91 1.58
CA ARG A 67 -2.51 6.49 0.43
C ARG A 67 -1.26 7.29 0.85
N PRO A 68 -0.20 7.31 0.06
CA PRO A 68 1.03 8.04 0.42
C PRO A 68 0.81 9.50 0.77
N GLY A 69 -0.09 10.20 0.06
CA GLY A 69 -0.45 11.59 0.37
C GLY A 69 -1.08 11.74 1.74
N ASP A 70 -2.11 10.94 2.04
CA ASP A 70 -2.84 10.98 3.32
C ASP A 70 -1.93 10.64 4.52
N ILE A 71 -1.04 9.64 4.33
CA ILE A 71 -0.03 9.30 5.36
C ILE A 71 0.95 10.45 5.54
N GLY A 72 1.43 11.06 4.45
CA GLY A 72 2.33 12.21 4.50
C GLY A 72 1.70 13.41 5.20
N GLU A 73 0.44 13.72 4.92
CA GLU A 73 -0.30 14.78 5.61
C GLU A 73 -0.44 14.47 7.10
N PHE A 74 -0.73 13.23 7.49
CA PHE A 74 -0.79 12.82 8.89
C PHE A 74 0.56 13.01 9.59
N ILE A 75 1.66 12.57 8.98
CA ILE A 75 3.02 12.76 9.53
C ILE A 75 3.33 14.27 9.65
N ALA A 76 3.02 15.04 8.63
CA ALA A 76 3.21 16.49 8.65
C ALA A 76 2.44 17.16 9.80
N ALA A 77 1.19 16.75 10.01
CA ALA A 77 0.37 17.26 11.09
C ALA A 77 0.96 16.97 12.48
N GLN A 78 1.47 15.77 12.69
CA GLN A 78 2.06 15.36 13.98
C GLN A 78 3.43 16.00 14.22
N VAL A 79 4.28 16.09 13.20
CA VAL A 79 5.64 16.60 13.35
C VAL A 79 5.69 18.13 13.41
N PHE A 80 4.85 18.82 12.64
CA PHE A 80 4.93 20.26 12.46
C PHE A 80 3.77 21.04 13.11
N ASP A 81 2.92 20.36 13.89
CA ASP A 81 1.73 20.93 14.52
C ASP A 81 0.82 21.65 13.48
N ILE A 82 0.47 20.90 12.42
CA ILE A 82 -0.40 21.39 11.36
C ILE A 82 -1.83 20.92 11.64
N GLU A 83 -2.78 21.85 11.65
CA GLU A 83 -4.20 21.56 11.60
C GLU A 83 -4.60 21.25 10.15
N LEU A 84 -4.92 19.98 9.88
CA LEU A 84 -5.31 19.56 8.55
C LEU A 84 -6.70 20.07 8.19
N ALA A 85 -6.89 20.44 6.94
CA ALA A 85 -8.19 20.81 6.39
C ALA A 85 -9.17 19.64 6.50
N ARG A 86 -10.42 19.91 6.90
CA ARG A 86 -11.46 18.89 7.11
C ARG A 86 -11.95 18.23 5.83
N THR A 87 -11.77 18.88 4.69
CA THR A 87 -12.21 18.38 3.39
C THR A 87 -11.08 18.51 2.38
N ALA A 88 -10.85 17.46 1.60
CA ALA A 88 -9.94 17.48 0.44
C ALA A 88 -10.36 18.47 -0.67
N ILE A 89 -11.53 19.13 -0.52
CA ILE A 89 -12.11 20.08 -1.47
C ILE A 89 -11.60 21.50 -1.18
N GLN A 90 -10.88 21.71 -0.08
CA GLN A 90 -10.33 23.03 0.23
C GLN A 90 -9.21 23.34 -0.77
N ALA A 91 -9.49 24.24 -1.68
CA ALA A 91 -8.62 24.51 -2.82
C ALA A 91 -7.28 25.09 -2.35
N GLY A 92 -6.19 24.36 -2.63
CA GLY A 92 -4.85 24.91 -2.64
C GLY A 92 -3.94 24.54 -1.47
N TYR A 93 -4.47 24.21 -0.29
CA TYR A 93 -3.65 23.80 0.85
C TYR A 93 -4.26 22.64 1.63
N ASP A 94 -3.41 21.87 2.30
CA ASP A 94 -3.80 20.69 3.06
C ASP A 94 -3.94 20.99 4.55
N GLY A 95 -3.38 22.12 5.04
CA GLY A 95 -3.47 22.50 6.43
C GLY A 95 -2.88 23.88 6.75
N ILE A 96 -2.91 24.23 8.04
CA ILE A 96 -2.42 25.49 8.61
C ILE A 96 -1.51 25.17 9.79
N PHE A 97 -0.32 25.76 9.86
CA PHE A 97 0.56 25.66 11.03
C PHE A 97 -0.11 26.30 12.24
N ARG A 98 -0.24 25.57 13.36
CA ARG A 98 -0.89 26.09 14.58
C ARG A 98 0.08 26.83 15.48
N SER A 99 1.34 26.48 15.44
CA SER A 99 2.36 27.01 16.37
C SER A 99 3.69 27.31 15.69
N GLY A 100 4.62 27.86 16.45
CA GLY A 100 5.97 28.17 15.99
C GLY A 100 6.05 29.38 15.06
N PRO A 101 7.19 29.55 14.35
CA PRO A 101 7.44 30.75 13.52
C PRO A 101 6.52 30.84 12.29
N LEU A 102 5.85 29.76 11.93
CA LEU A 102 4.94 29.68 10.77
C LEU A 102 3.47 29.67 11.17
N ALA A 103 3.14 29.93 12.43
CA ALA A 103 1.75 29.93 12.91
C ALA A 103 0.83 30.76 12.03
N GLY A 104 -0.34 30.20 11.67
CA GLY A 104 -1.35 30.84 10.81
C GLY A 104 -1.06 30.77 9.31
N ARG A 105 0.10 30.22 8.89
CA ARG A 105 0.45 30.07 7.47
C ARG A 105 -0.10 28.77 6.91
N THR A 106 -0.55 28.81 5.66
CA THR A 106 -1.08 27.66 4.94
C THR A 106 0.04 26.81 4.34
N VAL A 107 -0.17 25.50 4.28
CA VAL A 107 0.79 24.56 3.73
C VAL A 107 0.13 23.51 2.84
N ASN A 108 0.75 23.22 1.71
CA ASN A 108 0.43 22.06 0.87
C ASN A 108 1.51 20.99 1.09
N VAL A 109 1.09 19.76 1.40
CA VAL A 109 1.98 18.63 1.69
C VAL A 109 2.11 17.77 0.46
N LYS A 110 3.33 17.43 0.08
CA LYS A 110 3.63 16.52 -1.02
C LYS A 110 4.49 15.36 -0.52
N THR A 111 4.17 14.15 -0.97
CA THR A 111 4.90 12.94 -0.60
C THR A 111 5.32 12.18 -1.84
N TYR A 112 6.62 12.04 -2.03
CA TYR A 112 7.22 11.28 -3.11
C TYR A 112 7.94 10.07 -2.54
N GLY A 113 7.61 8.88 -3.02
CA GLY A 113 8.20 7.61 -2.55
C GLY A 113 9.68 7.43 -2.93
N ASP A 114 10.16 8.20 -3.91
CA ASP A 114 11.55 8.21 -4.36
C ASP A 114 12.12 9.65 -4.32
N ALA A 115 13.42 9.77 -4.56
CA ALA A 115 14.03 11.07 -4.83
C ALA A 115 13.34 11.73 -6.03
N PHE A 116 12.94 12.98 -5.87
CA PHE A 116 12.21 13.72 -6.89
C PHE A 116 13.08 14.80 -7.54
N THR A 117 12.74 15.15 -8.78
CA THR A 117 13.34 16.25 -9.55
C THR A 117 12.29 17.26 -10.02
N GLY A 118 11.04 17.04 -9.65
CA GLY A 118 9.91 17.91 -9.99
C GLY A 118 8.84 17.87 -8.92
N ILE A 119 8.22 19.01 -8.66
CA ILE A 119 7.15 19.21 -7.67
C ILE A 119 5.83 19.52 -8.38
N ASP A 120 4.73 18.96 -7.86
CA ASP A 120 3.39 19.29 -8.34
C ASP A 120 2.92 20.58 -7.64
N ILE A 121 2.89 21.67 -8.39
CA ILE A 121 2.47 22.98 -7.91
C ILE A 121 1.00 23.18 -8.29
N SER A 122 0.16 23.42 -7.26
CA SER A 122 -1.25 23.74 -7.41
C SER A 122 -1.43 25.14 -8.04
N PRO A 123 -2.44 25.35 -8.90
CA PRO A 123 -2.82 26.68 -9.36
C PRO A 123 -3.43 27.54 -8.23
N HIS A 124 -3.81 26.92 -7.12
CA HIS A 124 -4.36 27.61 -5.97
C HIS A 124 -3.26 28.05 -5.00
N PRO A 125 -3.38 29.22 -4.38
CA PRO A 125 -2.33 29.77 -3.53
C PRO A 125 -2.23 28.99 -2.20
N CYS A 126 -0.99 28.81 -1.73
CA CYS A 126 -0.65 28.45 -0.35
C CYS A 126 0.65 29.16 0.02
N ASP A 127 0.94 29.28 1.31
CA ASP A 127 2.17 29.96 1.76
C ASP A 127 3.41 29.07 1.60
N PHE A 128 3.27 27.77 1.85
CA PHE A 128 4.38 26.84 1.84
C PHE A 128 4.03 25.52 1.13
N TYR A 129 5.04 24.92 0.50
CA TYR A 129 5.04 23.50 0.15
C TYR A 129 5.97 22.75 1.09
N LEU A 130 5.42 21.80 1.85
CA LEU A 130 6.18 20.81 2.63
C LEU A 130 6.28 19.53 1.81
N VAL A 131 7.50 19.13 1.48
CA VAL A 131 7.73 17.99 0.59
C VAL A 131 8.52 16.92 1.32
N PHE A 132 7.96 15.72 1.42
CA PHE A 132 8.66 14.51 1.85
C PHE A 132 9.16 13.76 0.64
N SER A 133 10.41 13.31 0.70
CA SER A 133 11.08 12.57 -0.36
C SER A 133 11.63 11.25 0.18
N GLY A 134 11.35 10.16 -0.54
CA GLY A 134 12.02 8.89 -0.34
C GLY A 134 13.47 8.89 -0.84
N PRO A 135 14.20 7.78 -0.63
CA PRO A 135 15.55 7.62 -1.15
C PRO A 135 15.54 7.45 -2.68
N PRO A 136 16.71 7.63 -3.34
CA PRO A 136 16.84 7.22 -4.73
C PRO A 136 16.46 5.76 -4.92
N ARG A 137 15.68 5.46 -5.96
CA ARG A 137 15.24 4.09 -6.26
C ARG A 137 16.43 3.25 -6.73
N PRO A 138 16.73 2.12 -6.06
CA PRO A 138 17.75 1.22 -6.54
C PRO A 138 17.38 0.61 -7.90
N VAL A 139 18.37 0.38 -8.74
CA VAL A 139 18.18 -0.27 -10.04
C VAL A 139 17.57 -1.67 -9.84
N GLY A 140 16.51 -1.99 -10.61
CA GLY A 140 15.82 -3.28 -10.56
C GLY A 140 14.76 -3.43 -9.44
N VAL A 141 14.58 -2.43 -8.58
CA VAL A 141 13.52 -2.43 -7.56
C VAL A 141 12.22 -1.92 -8.17
N GLN A 142 11.18 -2.77 -8.17
CA GLN A 142 9.88 -2.47 -8.78
C GLN A 142 8.87 -1.84 -7.81
N HIS A 143 9.17 -1.80 -6.50
CA HIS A 143 8.25 -1.27 -5.49
C HIS A 143 8.83 -0.04 -4.80
N HIS A 144 7.96 0.90 -4.42
CA HIS A 144 8.32 2.02 -3.57
C HIS A 144 8.38 1.57 -2.11
N ARG A 145 9.43 1.97 -1.42
CA ARG A 145 9.49 1.84 0.04
C ARG A 145 8.85 3.07 0.67
N TRP A 146 8.07 2.84 1.70
CA TRP A 146 7.58 3.95 2.51
C TRP A 146 8.72 4.45 3.41
N GLN A 147 9.36 5.53 2.99
CA GLN A 147 10.55 6.05 3.65
C GLN A 147 10.64 7.57 3.39
N ILE A 148 11.01 8.33 4.43
CA ILE A 148 11.30 9.76 4.32
C ILE A 148 12.80 9.94 4.52
N SER A 149 13.55 10.07 3.45
CA SER A 149 15.00 10.32 3.51
C SER A 149 15.33 11.82 3.55
N ALA A 150 14.40 12.66 3.09
CA ALA A 150 14.56 14.11 3.16
C ALA A 150 13.21 14.81 3.28
N ALA A 151 13.21 15.98 3.92
CA ALA A 151 12.09 16.90 3.94
C ALA A 151 12.55 18.30 3.52
N TYR A 152 11.71 18.95 2.73
CA TYR A 152 11.94 20.28 2.17
C TYR A 152 10.76 21.18 2.48
N LEU A 153 11.03 22.44 2.81
CA LEU A 153 10.02 23.45 3.01
C LEU A 153 10.29 24.63 2.09
N PHE A 154 9.43 24.82 1.11
CA PHE A 154 9.54 25.90 0.14
C PHE A 154 8.59 27.03 0.51
N ASP A 155 9.10 28.25 0.67
CA ASP A 155 8.26 29.46 0.61
C ASP A 155 7.73 29.60 -0.81
N THR A 156 6.40 29.55 -0.96
CA THR A 156 5.76 29.51 -2.29
C THR A 156 6.05 30.77 -3.10
N ARG A 157 6.10 31.95 -2.47
CA ARG A 157 6.40 33.20 -3.16
C ARG A 157 7.80 33.18 -3.74
N ILE A 158 8.81 32.82 -2.94
CA ILE A 158 10.21 32.74 -3.37
C ILE A 158 10.37 31.67 -4.46
N LEU A 159 9.71 30.52 -4.28
CA LEU A 159 9.72 29.43 -5.25
C LEU A 159 9.17 29.90 -6.61
N MET A 160 7.99 30.54 -6.61
CA MET A 160 7.34 31.01 -7.81
C MET A 160 8.14 32.09 -8.53
N GLU A 161 8.71 33.06 -7.80
CA GLU A 161 9.60 34.09 -8.35
C GLU A 161 10.83 33.46 -9.02
N THR A 162 11.44 32.47 -8.37
CA THR A 162 12.63 31.75 -8.88
C THR A 162 12.30 30.96 -10.15
N LEU A 163 11.20 30.21 -10.15
CA LEU A 163 10.80 29.38 -11.30
C LEU A 163 10.38 30.24 -12.49
N THR A 164 9.57 31.27 -12.26
CA THR A 164 9.12 32.20 -13.31
C THR A 164 10.31 32.97 -13.90
N GLY A 165 11.21 33.47 -13.07
CA GLY A 165 12.44 34.16 -13.54
C GLY A 165 13.33 33.29 -14.42
N ARG A 166 13.22 31.97 -14.32
CA ARG A 166 13.93 31.00 -15.16
C ARG A 166 13.09 30.51 -16.37
N GLY A 167 11.87 30.97 -16.52
CA GLY A 167 10.98 30.54 -17.60
C GLY A 167 10.51 29.07 -17.44
N VAL A 168 10.52 28.52 -16.21
CA VAL A 168 10.06 27.14 -15.99
C VAL A 168 8.55 27.07 -16.07
N LYS A 169 8.03 26.08 -16.80
CA LYS A 169 6.59 25.80 -16.84
C LYS A 169 6.13 25.29 -15.45
N ILE A 170 5.18 26.00 -14.85
CA ILE A 170 4.62 25.67 -13.54
C ILE A 170 3.38 24.79 -13.68
N GLY A 171 3.27 23.77 -12.83
CA GLY A 171 2.16 22.82 -12.82
C GLY A 171 2.58 21.45 -12.29
N ILE A 172 2.09 20.40 -12.93
CA ILE A 172 2.46 19.02 -12.60
C ILE A 172 3.92 18.79 -13.00
N ALA A 173 4.69 18.15 -12.10
CA ALA A 173 6.10 17.83 -12.29
C ALA A 173 6.97 19.05 -12.65
N THR A 174 6.69 20.21 -12.04
CA THR A 174 7.50 21.42 -12.20
C THR A 174 8.97 21.14 -11.86
N SER A 175 9.85 21.29 -12.85
CA SER A 175 11.27 20.93 -12.73
C SER A 175 12.01 21.78 -11.68
N MET A 176 12.71 21.10 -10.79
CA MET A 176 13.50 21.69 -9.71
C MET A 176 15.00 21.48 -9.99
N ARG A 177 15.80 22.49 -9.69
CA ARG A 177 17.25 22.35 -9.69
C ARG A 177 17.72 21.86 -8.31
N ARG A 178 18.88 21.21 -8.28
CA ARG A 178 19.49 20.74 -7.04
C ARG A 178 19.66 21.88 -6.02
N GLY A 179 20.08 23.08 -6.45
CA GLY A 179 20.23 24.23 -5.57
C GLY A 179 18.89 24.71 -4.94
N ASP A 180 17.76 24.53 -5.64
CA ASP A 180 16.42 24.86 -5.09
C ASP A 180 16.07 23.88 -3.95
N LEU A 181 16.41 22.59 -4.14
CA LEU A 181 16.21 21.56 -3.13
C LEU A 181 17.11 21.81 -1.91
N GLU A 182 18.39 22.03 -2.13
CA GLU A 182 19.36 22.31 -1.07
C GLU A 182 18.96 23.55 -0.24
N ALA A 183 18.45 24.60 -0.89
CA ALA A 183 18.00 25.82 -0.21
C ALA A 183 16.78 25.60 0.69
N ALA A 184 15.89 24.69 0.32
CA ALA A 184 14.65 24.39 1.04
C ALA A 184 14.76 23.22 2.02
N GLN A 185 15.89 22.52 2.05
CA GLN A 185 16.06 21.31 2.87
C GLN A 185 16.00 21.63 4.36
N ILE A 186 15.11 20.93 5.08
CA ILE A 186 14.96 21.02 6.54
C ILE A 186 15.32 19.70 7.25
N PHE A 187 15.42 18.57 6.54
CA PHE A 187 15.82 17.25 7.05
C PHE A 187 16.51 16.43 5.93
N PRO A 188 17.56 15.62 6.20
CA PRO A 188 18.31 15.40 7.45
C PRO A 188 19.36 16.51 7.64
N GLY A 189 19.28 17.50 8.05
CA GLY A 189 20.14 18.67 8.18
C GLY A 189 19.45 19.88 7.59
N THR A 190 19.55 20.99 8.25
CA THR A 190 18.85 22.19 7.87
C THR A 190 19.78 23.16 7.18
N ASN A 191 19.42 23.61 5.98
CA ASN A 191 20.08 24.73 5.36
C ASN A 191 19.91 25.98 6.26
N PRO A 192 20.98 26.77 6.50
CA PRO A 192 20.90 27.97 7.33
C PRO A 192 19.83 28.99 6.88
N ASN A 193 19.53 29.00 5.58
CA ASN A 193 18.55 29.90 4.96
C ASN A 193 17.16 29.27 4.80
N ALA A 194 16.96 28.04 5.26
CA ALA A 194 15.65 27.39 5.19
C ALA A 194 14.60 28.17 6.03
N PRO A 195 13.33 28.19 5.59
CA PRO A 195 12.25 28.90 6.28
C PRO A 195 11.99 28.40 7.70
N LEU A 196 12.40 27.16 8.00
CA LEU A 196 12.19 26.50 9.29
C LEU A 196 13.43 25.71 9.69
N ARG A 197 13.80 25.80 10.97
CA ARG A 197 14.76 24.90 11.63
C ARG A 197 13.99 23.93 12.51
N LEU A 198 14.25 22.65 12.32
CA LEU A 198 13.62 21.60 13.13
C LEU A 198 14.14 21.63 14.56
N SER A 199 13.26 21.39 15.51
CA SER A 199 13.65 21.00 16.86
C SER A 199 14.27 19.59 16.84
N SER A 200 15.01 19.24 17.91
CA SER A 200 15.55 17.89 18.06
C SER A 200 14.45 16.82 18.08
N GLU A 201 13.29 17.15 18.65
CA GLU A 201 12.13 16.28 18.69
C GLU A 201 11.54 16.05 17.28
N GLN A 202 11.33 17.12 16.53
CA GLN A 202 10.85 17.00 15.14
C GLN A 202 11.79 16.19 14.26
N ALA A 203 13.10 16.40 14.40
CA ALA A 203 14.12 15.64 13.68
C ALA A 203 14.09 14.15 14.09
N ALA A 204 13.93 13.85 15.38
CA ALA A 204 13.81 12.48 15.89
C ALA A 204 12.56 11.78 15.34
N LEU A 205 11.41 12.47 15.31
CA LEU A 205 10.18 11.93 14.74
C LEU A 205 10.32 11.61 13.24
N LEU A 206 10.94 12.49 12.45
CA LEU A 206 11.20 12.21 11.04
C LEU A 206 12.18 11.05 10.86
N SER A 207 13.15 10.90 11.76
CA SER A 207 14.13 9.82 11.72
C SER A 207 13.49 8.43 11.87
N LEU A 208 12.31 8.31 12.50
CA LEU A 208 11.54 7.05 12.54
C LEU A 208 11.21 6.52 11.13
N PHE A 209 11.12 7.41 10.16
CA PHE A 209 10.77 7.08 8.78
C PHE A 209 11.98 7.12 7.84
N ALA A 210 13.16 7.59 8.30
CA ALA A 210 14.35 7.77 7.47
C ALA A 210 15.12 6.48 7.25
N GLU A 211 15.14 5.61 8.24
CA GLU A 211 15.80 4.31 8.15
C GLU A 211 14.78 3.24 7.80
N GLY A 212 15.05 2.48 6.75
CA GLY A 212 14.19 1.33 6.41
C GLY A 212 14.15 0.36 7.60
N HIS A 213 13.01 0.19 8.18
CA HIS A 213 12.51 -0.71 9.24
C HIS A 213 13.46 -1.65 10.02
N ALA A 214 14.75 -1.41 10.07
CA ALA A 214 15.66 -2.20 10.91
C ALA A 214 15.48 -1.90 12.40
N ALA A 215 14.86 -0.78 12.78
CA ALA A 215 14.79 -0.29 14.14
C ALA A 215 13.40 -0.29 14.80
N VAL A 216 12.32 -0.57 14.08
CA VAL A 216 11.03 -0.82 14.76
C VAL A 216 11.14 -2.18 15.44
N SER A 217 11.36 -2.15 16.76
CA SER A 217 11.38 -3.30 17.62
C SER A 217 10.28 -4.30 17.20
N ARG A 218 10.66 -5.54 16.91
CA ARG A 218 9.78 -6.67 16.63
C ARG A 218 8.73 -6.93 17.72
N THR A 219 8.77 -6.21 18.81
CA THR A 219 7.85 -6.26 19.95
C THR A 219 6.54 -5.49 19.75
N ALA A 220 6.41 -4.64 18.72
CA ALA A 220 5.18 -3.87 18.49
C ALA A 220 4.27 -4.48 17.42
N LEU A 221 4.76 -5.40 16.62
CA LEU A 221 3.96 -6.25 15.75
C LEU A 221 3.91 -7.61 16.43
N ASP A 222 2.78 -7.94 17.01
CA ASP A 222 2.54 -9.24 17.64
C ASP A 222 2.80 -10.35 16.61
N VAL A 223 4.02 -10.90 16.62
CA VAL A 223 4.51 -11.88 15.65
C VAL A 223 3.76 -13.21 15.82
N ASP A 224 3.12 -13.42 16.99
CA ASP A 224 2.38 -14.64 17.29
C ASP A 224 1.06 -14.71 16.49
N ASP A 225 0.37 -13.60 16.29
CA ASP A 225 -0.86 -13.56 15.46
C ASP A 225 -0.58 -13.90 13.98
N HIS A 226 0.61 -13.54 13.46
CA HIS A 226 1.02 -13.93 12.11
C HIS A 226 1.49 -15.38 12.00
N ARG A 227 1.96 -15.98 13.09
CA ARG A 227 2.39 -17.36 13.09
C ARG A 227 1.20 -18.32 13.14
N GLU A 228 0.19 -18.00 13.92
CA GLU A 228 -1.08 -18.75 13.98
C GLU A 228 -1.82 -18.65 12.64
N ARG A 229 -1.97 -17.47 12.05
CA ARG A 229 -2.60 -17.32 10.72
C ARG A 229 -1.81 -17.99 9.60
N ARG A 230 -0.49 -18.09 9.68
CA ARG A 230 0.30 -18.88 8.73
C ARG A 230 0.04 -20.39 8.86
N HIS A 231 -0.17 -20.88 10.07
CA HIS A 231 -0.53 -22.28 10.30
C HIS A 231 -1.95 -22.55 9.81
N GLU A 232 -2.92 -21.70 10.13
CA GLU A 232 -4.28 -21.79 9.63
C GLU A 232 -4.36 -21.73 8.10
N PHE A 233 -3.60 -20.84 7.46
CA PHE A 233 -3.52 -20.73 6.01
C PHE A 233 -2.82 -21.94 5.37
N ALA A 234 -1.75 -22.43 5.98
CA ALA A 234 -1.08 -23.65 5.51
C ALA A 234 -1.94 -24.90 5.67
N ASP A 235 -2.76 -24.97 6.71
CA ASP A 235 -3.72 -26.05 6.94
C ASP A 235 -4.95 -25.90 6.05
N TRP A 236 -5.42 -24.69 5.80
CA TRP A 236 -6.46 -24.39 4.80
C TRP A 236 -6.02 -24.83 3.38
N LEU A 237 -4.79 -24.59 2.98
CA LEU A 237 -4.21 -25.07 1.70
C LEU A 237 -4.15 -26.59 1.64
N LYS A 238 -3.88 -27.28 2.76
CA LYS A 238 -3.81 -28.75 2.82
C LYS A 238 -5.19 -29.40 2.81
N THR A 239 -6.22 -28.73 3.36
CA THR A 239 -7.58 -29.26 3.53
C THR A 239 -8.51 -28.93 2.36
N GLY A 240 -8.03 -28.22 1.31
CA GLY A 240 -8.84 -27.91 0.12
C GLY A 240 -9.86 -26.79 0.30
N GLY A 241 -9.79 -26.04 1.38
CA GLY A 241 -10.29 -24.65 1.52
C GLY A 241 -11.73 -24.32 1.14
N LEU A 242 -12.69 -25.23 1.27
CA LEU A 242 -14.12 -24.89 1.15
C LEU A 242 -14.77 -25.03 2.53
N PRO A 243 -15.34 -23.96 3.11
CA PRO A 243 -16.20 -24.11 4.28
C PRO A 243 -17.43 -24.93 3.89
N ASP A 244 -17.77 -25.92 4.70
CA ASP A 244 -18.97 -26.72 4.57
C ASP A 244 -20.20 -25.81 4.73
N LEU A 245 -20.86 -25.48 3.62
CA LEU A 245 -22.08 -24.67 3.59
C LEU A 245 -23.34 -25.47 3.85
N THR A 246 -23.25 -26.72 4.35
CA THR A 246 -24.41 -27.60 4.58
C THR A 246 -24.90 -27.62 6.03
N GLY A 247 -24.67 -26.60 6.82
CA GLY A 247 -25.14 -26.56 8.22
C GLY A 247 -26.10 -25.43 8.54
N GLY A 248 -27.43 -25.61 8.30
CA GLY A 248 -28.37 -24.63 8.84
C GLY A 248 -29.81 -24.66 8.35
N THR A 249 -30.43 -25.83 8.25
CA THR A 249 -31.91 -25.91 8.32
C THR A 249 -32.31 -26.61 9.61
N GLY A 250 -32.94 -25.91 10.51
CA GLY A 250 -33.49 -26.47 11.75
C GLY A 250 -34.03 -25.40 12.67
N ALA A 251 -35.27 -25.05 12.45
CA ALA A 251 -36.40 -25.10 13.35
C ALA A 251 -36.32 -24.37 14.71
N ALA A 252 -37.11 -23.44 14.90
CA ALA A 252 -38.26 -23.19 15.79
C ALA A 252 -38.47 -21.69 15.95
#